data_6c8ef73ef6731f6da3923cf644f14645
#
_entry.id   6c8ef73ef6731f6da3923cf644f14645
#
_cell.length_a   1.000
_cell.length_b   1.000
_cell.length_c   1.000
_cell.angle_alpha   90.00
_cell.angle_beta   90.00
_cell.angle_gamma   90.00
#
_symmetry.space_group_name_H-M   'P 1'
#
loop_
_entity.id
_entity.type
_entity.pdbx_description
1 polymer ?
#
loop_
_entity_poly.entity_id
_entity_poly.type
_entity_poly.pdbx_seq_one_letter_code
_entity_poly.pdbx_strand_id
1 'polypeptide(L)'
;MSKQILNPEDVPRPLKPTFSQGVKFTDAKTLVFVSGQVAMDKDGNVVGKADAYAQAMKLLENMKLVLKEAGATFDNVVNLKVYLKDMRDFEAIHKARAHYFLKEPPSSTLVQISQLVHPDMLVEMDAVAAL
;
A
#
# COMPACT_ATOMS: atom_id res chain seq x y z
N MET A 1 -6.24 -22.12 -2.68
CA MET A 1 -5.96 -20.68 -2.57
C MET A 1 -5.85 -20.09 -3.95
N SER A 2 -6.64 -19.11 -4.26
CA SER A 2 -6.47 -18.47 -5.55
C SER A 2 -6.79 -16.98 -5.47
N LYS A 3 -5.88 -16.20 -6.03
CA LYS A 3 -6.01 -14.76 -6.20
C LYS A 3 -6.35 -14.51 -7.66
N GLN A 4 -7.44 -13.82 -7.91
CA GLN A 4 -7.88 -13.46 -9.25
C GLN A 4 -7.97 -11.94 -9.36
N ILE A 5 -7.27 -11.39 -10.34
CA ILE A 5 -7.32 -9.96 -10.63
C ILE A 5 -8.55 -9.67 -11.48
N LEU A 6 -9.29 -8.62 -11.10
CA LEU A 6 -10.53 -8.24 -11.74
C LEU A 6 -10.37 -6.87 -12.41
N ASN A 7 -10.18 -6.87 -13.72
CA ASN A 7 -10.13 -5.67 -14.55
C ASN A 7 -11.12 -5.83 -15.70
N PRO A 8 -12.44 -5.72 -15.44
CA PRO A 8 -13.44 -5.92 -16.48
C PRO A 8 -13.28 -4.94 -17.63
N GLU A 9 -13.64 -5.39 -18.84
CA GLU A 9 -13.50 -4.57 -20.05
C GLU A 9 -14.30 -3.28 -19.99
N ASP A 10 -15.47 -3.32 -19.35
CA ASP A 10 -16.38 -2.17 -19.31
C ASP A 10 -16.07 -1.15 -18.19
N VAL A 11 -15.00 -1.33 -17.44
CA VAL A 11 -14.53 -0.32 -16.48
C VAL A 11 -13.20 0.25 -16.93
N PRO A 12 -12.86 1.48 -16.52
CA PRO A 12 -11.58 2.07 -16.89
C PRO A 12 -10.41 1.18 -16.46
N ARG A 13 -9.36 1.16 -17.25
CA ARG A 13 -8.12 0.52 -16.85
C ARG A 13 -7.54 1.25 -15.64
N PRO A 14 -6.86 0.54 -14.73
CA PRO A 14 -6.15 1.22 -13.64
C PRO A 14 -5.19 2.28 -14.19
N LEU A 15 -5.18 3.44 -13.56
CA LEU A 15 -4.30 4.57 -13.97
C LEU A 15 -2.82 4.21 -13.92
N LYS A 16 -2.47 3.25 -13.07
CA LYS A 16 -1.09 2.79 -12.87
C LYS A 16 -1.07 1.27 -12.77
N PRO A 17 0.02 0.61 -13.18
CA PRO A 17 0.12 -0.85 -13.11
C PRO A 17 0.31 -1.40 -11.70
N THR A 18 0.35 -0.55 -10.69
CA THR A 18 0.56 -0.93 -9.30
C THR A 18 -0.72 -1.25 -8.54
N PHE A 19 -1.88 -1.20 -9.21
CA PHE A 19 -3.14 -1.62 -8.60
C PHE A 19 -4.08 -2.21 -9.65
N SER A 20 -5.10 -2.94 -9.17
CA SER A 20 -6.15 -3.55 -9.98
C SER A 20 -7.49 -2.92 -9.64
N GLN A 21 -8.49 -3.06 -10.51
CA GLN A 21 -9.84 -2.58 -10.21
C GLN A 21 -10.49 -3.39 -9.08
N GLY A 22 -10.17 -4.66 -9.00
CA GLY A 22 -10.63 -5.51 -7.92
C GLY A 22 -9.76 -6.75 -7.79
N VAL A 23 -9.88 -7.42 -6.65
CA VAL A 23 -9.23 -8.69 -6.39
C VAL A 23 -10.24 -9.62 -5.75
N LYS A 24 -10.37 -10.81 -6.31
CA LYS A 24 -11.14 -11.91 -5.70
C LYS A 24 -10.14 -12.89 -5.11
N PHE A 25 -10.33 -13.27 -3.87
CA PHE A 25 -9.52 -14.30 -3.24
C PHE A 25 -10.43 -15.43 -2.73
N THR A 26 -10.19 -16.65 -3.21
CA THR A 26 -11.00 -17.82 -2.89
C THR A 26 -10.26 -18.73 -1.94
N ASP A 27 -11.00 -19.29 -0.96
CA ASP A 27 -10.50 -20.25 0.03
C ASP A 27 -9.36 -19.68 0.89
N ALA A 28 -9.48 -18.42 1.29
CA ALA A 28 -8.57 -17.83 2.24
C ALA A 28 -8.72 -18.50 3.61
N LYS A 29 -7.62 -18.98 4.15
CA LYS A 29 -7.57 -19.56 5.49
C LYS A 29 -7.20 -18.54 6.54
N THR A 30 -6.49 -17.50 6.15
CA THR A 30 -5.98 -16.47 7.05
C THR A 30 -6.10 -15.11 6.40
N LEU A 31 -6.58 -14.16 7.19
CA LEU A 31 -6.60 -12.75 6.81
C LEU A 31 -5.65 -11.98 7.72
N VAL A 32 -4.91 -11.04 7.15
CA VAL A 32 -4.00 -10.18 7.89
C VAL A 32 -4.41 -8.74 7.64
N PHE A 33 -4.69 -8.01 8.69
CA PHE A 33 -5.05 -6.60 8.63
C PHE A 33 -3.84 -5.80 9.12
N VAL A 34 -3.22 -5.05 8.21
CA VAL A 34 -2.07 -4.23 8.55
C VAL A 34 -2.55 -2.81 8.82
N SER A 35 -2.29 -2.34 10.03
CA SER A 35 -2.63 -0.96 10.42
C SER A 35 -1.95 0.05 9.51
N GLY A 36 -2.46 1.28 9.52
CA GLY A 36 -1.82 2.37 8.80
C GLY A 36 -0.34 2.49 9.17
N GLN A 37 0.51 2.32 8.17
CA GLN A 37 1.94 2.46 8.31
C GLN A 37 2.38 3.83 7.83
N VAL A 38 3.24 4.44 8.58
CA VAL A 38 3.84 5.75 8.28
C VAL A 38 5.35 5.64 8.32
N ALA A 39 6.03 6.65 7.81
CA ALA A 39 7.50 6.64 7.72
C ALA A 39 8.13 6.97 9.07
N MET A 40 8.07 6.01 9.99
CA MET A 40 8.70 6.11 11.30
C MET A 40 9.69 4.97 11.52
N ASP A 41 10.77 5.24 12.24
CA ASP A 41 11.66 4.21 12.74
C ASP A 41 11.11 3.61 14.04
N LYS A 42 11.79 2.60 14.58
CA LYS A 42 11.36 1.90 15.80
C LYS A 42 11.35 2.81 17.04
N ASP A 43 12.05 3.93 17.01
CA ASP A 43 12.12 4.87 18.12
C ASP A 43 11.06 5.98 18.00
N GLY A 44 10.22 5.92 16.95
CA GLY A 44 9.13 6.86 16.76
C GLY A 44 9.52 8.14 16.03
N ASN A 45 10.69 8.20 15.42
CA ASN A 45 11.13 9.36 14.66
C ASN A 45 10.67 9.27 13.21
N VAL A 46 10.18 10.38 12.66
CA VAL A 46 9.81 10.47 11.26
C VAL A 46 11.06 10.39 10.39
N VAL A 47 11.03 9.50 9.39
CA VAL A 47 12.11 9.28 8.43
C VAL A 47 11.71 9.88 7.08
N GLY A 48 12.63 10.58 6.41
CA GLY A 48 12.37 11.13 5.09
C GLY A 48 11.58 12.42 5.12
N LYS A 49 11.87 13.32 6.05
CA LYS A 49 11.21 14.61 6.14
C LYS A 49 11.25 15.35 4.79
N ALA A 50 10.10 15.86 4.36
CA ALA A 50 9.91 16.57 3.09
C ALA A 50 10.21 15.71 1.84
N ASP A 51 10.25 14.40 1.95
CA ASP A 51 10.54 13.47 0.85
C ASP A 51 9.50 12.36 0.82
N ALA A 52 8.47 12.52 -0.02
CA ALA A 52 7.36 11.58 -0.09
C ALA A 52 7.80 10.19 -0.58
N TYR A 53 8.74 10.12 -1.52
CA TYR A 53 9.25 8.83 -1.99
C TYR A 53 9.98 8.08 -0.87
N ALA A 54 10.87 8.76 -0.16
CA ALA A 54 11.60 8.15 0.96
C ALA A 54 10.64 7.70 2.05
N GLN A 55 9.60 8.49 2.34
CA GLN A 55 8.58 8.10 3.31
C GLN A 55 7.80 6.88 2.85
N ALA A 56 7.38 6.84 1.60
CA ALA A 56 6.67 5.68 1.06
C ALA A 56 7.53 4.41 1.14
N MET A 57 8.80 4.50 0.79
CA MET A 57 9.72 3.37 0.89
C MET A 57 9.88 2.88 2.34
N LYS A 58 9.98 3.82 3.29
CA LYS A 58 10.14 3.46 4.70
C LYS A 58 8.88 2.78 5.25
N LEU A 59 7.70 3.34 4.98
CA LEU A 59 6.47 2.72 5.46
C LEU A 59 6.22 1.35 4.82
N LEU A 60 6.59 1.16 3.55
CA LEU A 60 6.49 -0.15 2.90
C LEU A 60 7.47 -1.15 3.51
N GLU A 61 8.65 -0.72 3.90
CA GLU A 61 9.58 -1.57 4.64
C GLU A 61 8.98 -2.00 5.98
N ASN A 62 8.35 -1.08 6.70
CA ASN A 62 7.65 -1.40 7.95
C ASN A 62 6.50 -2.37 7.71
N MET A 63 5.70 -2.15 6.67
CA MET A 63 4.60 -3.06 6.28
C MET A 63 5.14 -4.46 5.97
N LYS A 64 6.26 -4.54 5.25
CA LYS A 64 6.89 -5.82 4.94
C LYS A 64 7.22 -6.62 6.19
N LEU A 65 7.71 -5.96 7.23
CA LEU A 65 8.04 -6.61 8.50
C LEU A 65 6.78 -7.10 9.23
N VAL A 66 5.71 -6.31 9.21
CA VAL A 66 4.42 -6.73 9.79
C VAL A 66 3.86 -7.94 9.05
N LEU A 67 3.88 -7.93 7.73
CA LEU A 67 3.44 -9.08 6.91
C LEU A 67 4.28 -10.32 7.21
N LYS A 68 5.59 -10.16 7.31
CA LYS A 68 6.51 -11.26 7.60
C LYS A 68 6.20 -11.94 8.94
N GLU A 69 5.83 -11.16 9.96
CA GLU A 69 5.43 -11.71 11.26
C GLU A 69 4.22 -12.65 11.14
N ALA A 70 3.34 -12.38 10.17
CA ALA A 70 2.16 -13.20 9.88
C ALA A 70 2.43 -14.33 8.88
N GLY A 71 3.66 -14.49 8.42
CA GLY A 71 4.00 -15.47 7.38
C GLY A 71 3.58 -15.06 5.98
N ALA A 72 3.36 -13.76 5.75
CA ALA A 72 2.90 -13.21 4.49
C ALA A 72 3.98 -12.36 3.81
N THR A 73 3.77 -12.08 2.53
CA THR A 73 4.57 -11.18 1.73
C THR A 73 3.67 -10.17 1.04
N PHE A 74 4.23 -9.24 0.29
CA PHE A 74 3.44 -8.30 -0.52
C PHE A 74 2.59 -9.03 -1.58
N ASP A 75 2.99 -10.22 -2.02
CA ASP A 75 2.19 -11.01 -2.97
C ASP A 75 0.85 -11.45 -2.38
N ASN A 76 0.72 -11.48 -1.08
CA ASN A 76 -0.51 -11.83 -0.39
C ASN A 76 -1.46 -10.62 -0.20
N VAL A 77 -0.99 -9.40 -0.45
CA VAL A 77 -1.81 -8.20 -0.27
C VAL A 77 -2.90 -8.16 -1.32
N VAL A 78 -4.15 -8.08 -0.88
CA VAL A 78 -5.33 -8.02 -1.76
C VAL A 78 -5.95 -6.62 -1.82
N ASN A 79 -5.70 -5.79 -0.83
CA ASN A 79 -6.16 -4.41 -0.80
C ASN A 79 -5.11 -3.51 -0.15
N LEU A 80 -4.88 -2.36 -0.76
CA LEU A 80 -3.94 -1.34 -0.27
C LEU A 80 -4.62 0.01 -0.33
N LYS A 81 -4.70 0.71 0.80
CA LYS A 81 -5.23 2.07 0.85
C LYS A 81 -4.08 3.05 1.07
N VAL A 82 -4.14 4.15 0.35
CA VAL A 82 -3.10 5.18 0.36
C VAL A 82 -3.71 6.53 0.71
N TYR A 83 -3.13 7.18 1.69
CA TYR A 83 -3.56 8.50 2.15
C TYR A 83 -2.41 9.47 1.94
N LEU A 84 -2.63 10.48 1.09
CA LEU A 84 -1.62 11.50 0.75
C LEU A 84 -1.99 12.84 1.34
N LYS A 85 -1.01 13.54 1.85
CA LYS A 85 -1.21 14.91 2.29
C LYS A 85 -1.26 15.89 1.11
N ASP A 86 -0.62 15.56 0.00
CA ASP A 86 -0.58 16.39 -1.21
C ASP A 86 -0.57 15.50 -2.45
N MET A 87 -1.56 15.69 -3.34
CA MET A 87 -1.67 14.88 -4.56
C MET A 87 -0.51 15.09 -5.53
N ARG A 88 0.25 16.18 -5.39
CA ARG A 88 1.49 16.38 -6.17
C ARG A 88 2.52 15.27 -5.91
N ASP A 89 2.41 14.54 -4.81
CA ASP A 89 3.29 13.42 -4.48
C ASP A 89 2.84 12.09 -5.11
N PHE A 90 1.78 12.09 -5.93
CA PHE A 90 1.22 10.87 -6.50
C PHE A 90 2.25 10.05 -7.26
N GLU A 91 3.06 10.68 -8.13
CA GLU A 91 4.06 9.95 -8.92
C GLU A 91 5.17 9.35 -8.04
N ALA A 92 5.56 10.04 -6.97
CA ALA A 92 6.53 9.52 -6.02
C ALA A 92 6.00 8.25 -5.34
N ILE A 93 4.71 8.24 -4.99
CA ILE A 93 4.07 7.09 -4.37
C ILE A 93 3.97 5.92 -5.35
N HIS A 94 3.58 6.19 -6.60
CA HIS A 94 3.56 5.17 -7.63
C HIS A 94 4.93 4.53 -7.81
N LYS A 95 5.98 5.34 -7.87
CA LYS A 95 7.36 4.86 -8.02
C LYS A 95 7.75 3.94 -6.87
N ALA A 96 7.37 4.27 -5.64
CA ALA A 96 7.63 3.42 -4.47
C ALA A 96 6.86 2.11 -4.56
N ARG A 97 5.56 2.16 -4.89
CA ARG A 97 4.72 0.95 -5.02
C ARG A 97 5.20 0.02 -6.12
N ALA A 98 5.80 0.55 -7.18
CA ALA A 98 6.30 -0.26 -8.29
C ALA A 98 7.39 -1.25 -7.89
N HIS A 99 8.05 -1.04 -6.75
CA HIS A 99 9.01 -2.02 -6.23
C HIS A 99 8.36 -3.32 -5.76
N TYR A 100 7.06 -3.30 -5.43
CA TYR A 100 6.41 -4.43 -4.76
C TYR A 100 5.11 -4.91 -5.41
N PHE A 101 4.43 -4.07 -6.20
CA PHE A 101 3.04 -4.32 -6.61
C PHE A 101 2.83 -4.33 -8.12
N LEU A 102 3.80 -4.83 -8.90
CA LEU A 102 3.63 -4.95 -10.36
C LEU A 102 3.04 -6.29 -10.77
N LYS A 103 3.20 -7.33 -9.96
CA LYS A 103 2.69 -8.66 -10.25
C LYS A 103 1.40 -8.89 -9.49
N GLU A 104 0.31 -9.15 -10.23
CA GLU A 104 -1.00 -9.36 -9.63
C GLU A 104 -1.33 -8.32 -8.56
N PRO A 105 -1.33 -7.02 -8.93
CA PRO A 105 -1.40 -5.95 -7.95
C PRO A 105 -2.73 -5.92 -7.19
N PRO A 106 -2.73 -5.41 -5.95
CA PRO A 106 -3.94 -5.36 -5.14
C PRO A 106 -4.95 -4.34 -5.67
N SER A 107 -6.20 -4.48 -5.24
CA SER A 107 -7.13 -3.37 -5.34
C SER A 107 -6.62 -2.22 -4.47
N SER A 108 -6.90 -0.98 -4.85
CA SER A 108 -6.36 0.16 -4.12
C SER A 108 -7.29 1.36 -4.20
N THR A 109 -7.32 2.12 -3.12
CA THR A 109 -7.93 3.44 -3.06
C THR A 109 -6.86 4.42 -2.61
N LEU A 110 -6.77 5.56 -3.31
CA LEU A 110 -5.82 6.60 -2.98
C LEU A 110 -6.57 7.93 -2.88
N VAL A 111 -6.42 8.62 -1.76
CA VAL A 111 -7.10 9.89 -1.49
C VAL A 111 -6.12 10.90 -0.88
N GLN A 112 -6.42 12.17 -1.10
CA GLN A 112 -5.74 13.24 -0.41
C GLN A 112 -6.51 13.56 0.88
N ILE A 113 -5.77 13.69 1.98
CA ILE A 113 -6.32 13.99 3.30
C ILE A 113 -5.71 15.31 3.80
N SER A 114 -6.31 15.91 4.82
CA SER A 114 -5.84 17.20 5.35
C SER A 114 -4.55 17.08 6.16
N GLN A 115 -4.39 16.02 6.94
CA GLN A 115 -3.17 15.80 7.73
C GLN A 115 -3.11 14.37 8.27
N LEU A 116 -1.94 13.99 8.71
CA LEU A 116 -1.68 12.75 9.43
C LEU A 116 -1.36 13.07 10.89
N VAL A 117 -1.03 12.03 11.67
CA VAL A 117 -0.83 12.20 13.12
C VAL A 117 0.35 13.08 13.47
N HIS A 118 1.32 13.24 12.57
CA HIS A 118 2.47 14.11 12.75
C HIS A 118 2.61 15.03 11.52
N PRO A 119 2.90 16.34 11.70
CA PRO A 119 2.94 17.30 10.60
C PRO A 119 3.99 16.99 9.52
N ASP A 120 5.03 16.25 9.84
CA ASP A 120 6.06 15.87 8.87
C ASP A 120 5.71 14.61 8.07
N MET A 121 4.63 13.92 8.40
CA MET A 121 4.16 12.77 7.65
C MET A 121 3.45 13.21 6.39
N LEU A 122 3.83 12.64 5.25
CA LEU A 122 3.29 12.97 3.93
C LEU A 122 2.41 11.88 3.36
N VAL A 123 2.55 10.64 3.83
CA VAL A 123 1.86 9.48 3.29
C VAL A 123 1.65 8.43 4.37
N GLU A 124 0.51 7.75 4.29
CA GLU A 124 0.18 6.60 5.12
C GLU A 124 -0.43 5.53 4.23
N MET A 125 -0.19 4.26 4.52
CA MET A 125 -0.82 3.14 3.82
C MET A 125 -1.27 2.08 4.81
N ASP A 126 -2.44 1.49 4.57
CA ASP A 126 -2.88 0.28 5.26
C ASP A 126 -3.16 -0.83 4.23
N ALA A 127 -3.22 -2.05 4.69
CA ALA A 127 -3.36 -3.18 3.78
C ALA A 127 -4.17 -4.32 4.41
N VAL A 128 -4.78 -5.12 3.53
CA VAL A 128 -5.34 -6.42 3.88
C VAL A 128 -4.64 -7.46 3.02
N ALA A 129 -4.18 -8.52 3.65
CA ALA A 129 -3.58 -9.67 2.99
C ALA A 129 -4.40 -10.93 3.24
N ALA A 130 -4.32 -11.88 2.32
CA ALA A 130 -5.01 -13.17 2.41
C ALA A 130 -4.03 -14.29 2.06
N LEU A 131 -4.11 -15.38 2.83
CA LEU A 131 -3.33 -16.59 2.62
C LEU A 131 -4.22 -17.82 2.65
#